data_2ec73bbad2d96ce785a429771d19f984
#
_entry.id   2ec73bbad2d96ce785a429771d19f984
#
_cell.length_a   1.000
_cell.length_b   1.000
_cell.length_c   1.000
_cell.angle_alpha   90.00
_cell.angle_beta   90.00
_cell.angle_gamma   90.00
#
_symmetry.space_group_name_H-M   'P 1'
#
loop_
_entity.id
_entity.type
_entity.pdbx_description
1 polymer ?
#
loop_
_entity_poly.entity_id
_entity_poly.type
_entity_poly.pdbx_seq_one_letter_code
_entity_poly.pdbx_strand_id
1 'polypeptide(L)'
;MSITKAYAAQGATTPLTPFNFERREPGAHDVQIEILYCGVCHSDIHQARGEWGNSIFPMVPGHEIFAVGDLAGVGCFVDSCRECHNCKEGLEQYCDTGMVGTYNGVEKDGTPTYGGYSTQIVVDEKYTLRVSDKLPLTGVAPLLCAGITTYSPLKHVGVKKGDRVAVLGLGGLGHMAVKFAVAFGAEVTMLSSSPSKKADAERLGAHHFALTSDEATMKGLQNHFDVILNTVSAQHDYITYLNLLRTNGTMIVVGVPPAPVQIHAFPLIMQRRSIIGSLIGGIKETQEMLDFCAEHNIVSDVEVIKMDYINEAYERILKSDVRYRFVIDLASLK
;
A
#
# COMPACT_ATOMS: atom_id res chain seq x y z
N MET A 1 -30.84 -0.13 -9.92
CA MET A 1 -29.45 -0.53 -10.23
C MET A 1 -28.90 0.37 -11.31
N SER A 2 -27.70 0.93 -11.13
CA SER A 2 -27.07 1.82 -12.10
C SER A 2 -25.99 1.06 -12.88
N ILE A 3 -25.94 1.26 -14.20
CA ILE A 3 -24.88 0.69 -15.02
C ILE A 3 -23.58 1.44 -14.73
N THR A 4 -22.57 0.70 -14.32
CA THR A 4 -21.23 1.21 -14.00
C THR A 4 -20.27 0.82 -15.10
N LYS A 5 -19.57 1.80 -15.69
CA LYS A 5 -18.47 1.54 -16.63
C LYS A 5 -17.21 1.20 -15.84
N ALA A 6 -16.42 0.26 -16.36
CA ALA A 6 -15.22 -0.25 -15.71
C ALA A 6 -14.22 -0.80 -16.73
N TYR A 7 -13.04 -1.21 -16.21
CA TYR A 7 -12.12 -2.11 -16.88
C TYR A 7 -11.96 -3.38 -16.04
N ALA A 8 -12.04 -4.54 -16.68
CA ALA A 8 -11.95 -5.83 -16.02
C ALA A 8 -11.00 -6.79 -16.72
N ALA A 9 -10.36 -7.65 -15.92
CA ALA A 9 -9.73 -8.88 -16.39
C ALA A 9 -10.81 -9.97 -16.45
N GLN A 10 -10.96 -10.62 -17.61
CA GLN A 10 -11.90 -11.74 -17.79
C GLN A 10 -11.31 -13.09 -17.32
N GLY A 11 -10.01 -13.13 -17.09
CA GLY A 11 -9.24 -14.28 -16.61
C GLY A 11 -7.79 -13.91 -16.43
N ALA A 12 -7.02 -14.76 -15.76
CA ALA A 12 -5.64 -14.52 -15.33
C ALA A 12 -4.66 -14.16 -16.46
N THR A 13 -4.96 -14.56 -17.70
CA THR A 13 -4.09 -14.30 -18.88
C THR A 13 -4.65 -13.23 -19.81
N THR A 14 -5.75 -12.57 -19.44
CA THR A 14 -6.37 -11.55 -20.28
C THR A 14 -5.96 -10.15 -19.83
N PRO A 15 -5.76 -9.21 -20.78
CA PRO A 15 -5.57 -7.82 -20.43
C PRO A 15 -6.85 -7.24 -19.82
N LEU A 16 -6.72 -6.13 -19.12
CA LEU A 16 -7.87 -5.33 -18.69
C LEU A 16 -8.54 -4.69 -19.90
N THR A 17 -9.83 -4.89 -20.03
CA THR A 17 -10.65 -4.38 -21.15
C THR A 17 -11.90 -3.68 -20.64
N PRO A 18 -12.55 -2.82 -21.45
CA PRO A 18 -13.82 -2.21 -21.08
C PRO A 18 -14.85 -3.24 -20.63
N PHE A 19 -15.51 -2.94 -19.53
CA PHE A 19 -16.49 -3.80 -18.89
C PHE A 19 -17.61 -2.96 -18.30
N ASN A 20 -18.84 -3.47 -18.32
CA ASN A 20 -19.98 -2.83 -17.67
C ASN A 20 -20.62 -3.83 -16.71
N PHE A 21 -21.09 -3.34 -15.58
CA PHE A 21 -21.80 -4.14 -14.59
C PHE A 21 -22.83 -3.28 -13.84
N GLU A 22 -23.73 -3.92 -13.16
CA GLU A 22 -24.71 -3.25 -12.33
C GLU A 22 -24.20 -3.14 -10.88
N ARG A 23 -24.22 -1.92 -10.33
CA ARG A 23 -24.02 -1.70 -8.89
C ARG A 23 -25.37 -1.83 -8.18
N ARG A 24 -25.33 -2.39 -6.96
CA ARG A 24 -26.50 -2.38 -6.08
C ARG A 24 -26.94 -0.95 -5.75
N GLU A 25 -28.19 -0.78 -5.42
CA GLU A 25 -28.69 0.48 -4.87
C GLU A 25 -28.12 0.70 -3.45
N PRO A 26 -27.84 1.96 -3.07
CA PRO A 26 -27.43 2.27 -1.70
C PRO A 26 -28.50 1.90 -0.70
N GLY A 27 -28.14 1.18 0.36
CA GLY A 27 -28.95 0.98 1.56
C GLY A 27 -28.89 2.19 2.52
N ALA A 28 -29.54 2.07 3.68
CA ALA A 28 -29.67 3.17 4.63
C ALA A 28 -28.34 3.66 5.26
N HIS A 29 -27.29 2.84 5.23
CA HIS A 29 -25.96 3.13 5.75
C HIS A 29 -24.90 3.13 4.67
N ASP A 30 -25.30 3.14 3.41
CA ASP A 30 -24.36 3.18 2.31
C ASP A 30 -24.13 4.58 1.77
N VAL A 31 -22.94 4.78 1.25
CA VAL A 31 -22.55 5.96 0.50
C VAL A 31 -22.30 5.52 -0.95
N GLN A 32 -22.95 6.19 -1.89
CA GLN A 32 -22.62 6.07 -3.30
C GLN A 32 -21.56 7.11 -3.65
N ILE A 33 -20.44 6.64 -4.17
CA ILE A 33 -19.25 7.44 -4.44
C ILE A 33 -18.98 7.45 -5.94
N GLU A 34 -18.94 8.64 -6.55
CA GLU A 34 -18.44 8.84 -7.91
C GLU A 34 -16.91 8.94 -7.85
N ILE A 35 -16.23 7.99 -8.50
CA ILE A 35 -14.77 7.88 -8.40
C ILE A 35 -14.11 8.91 -9.32
N LEU A 36 -13.19 9.71 -8.75
CA LEU A 36 -12.40 10.67 -9.49
C LEU A 36 -11.04 10.10 -9.87
N TYR A 37 -10.34 9.55 -8.86
CA TYR A 37 -9.02 8.96 -9.01
C TYR A 37 -8.98 7.57 -8.38
N CYS A 38 -8.21 6.67 -9.00
CA CYS A 38 -7.86 5.38 -8.41
C CYS A 38 -6.37 5.13 -8.57
N GLY A 39 -5.68 4.83 -7.46
CA GLY A 39 -4.28 4.44 -7.51
C GLY A 39 -4.09 3.04 -8.10
N VAL A 40 -2.89 2.79 -8.63
CA VAL A 40 -2.48 1.51 -9.18
C VAL A 40 -1.44 0.87 -8.28
N CYS A 41 -1.72 -0.35 -7.80
CA CYS A 41 -0.88 -1.11 -6.89
C CYS A 41 -0.34 -2.39 -7.55
N HIS A 42 0.79 -2.90 -7.06
CA HIS A 42 1.28 -4.23 -7.42
C HIS A 42 0.25 -5.33 -7.11
N SER A 43 -0.54 -5.17 -6.04
CA SER A 43 -1.61 -6.09 -5.69
C SER A 43 -2.67 -6.22 -6.78
N ASP A 44 -2.97 -5.12 -7.49
CA ASP A 44 -3.89 -5.15 -8.62
C ASP A 44 -3.37 -6.04 -9.75
N ILE A 45 -2.04 -5.98 -10.01
CA ILE A 45 -1.38 -6.81 -11.03
C ILE A 45 -1.42 -8.28 -10.63
N HIS A 46 -0.99 -8.60 -9.40
CA HIS A 46 -0.96 -9.98 -8.89
C HIS A 46 -2.35 -10.62 -8.91
N GLN A 47 -3.39 -9.88 -8.49
CA GLN A 47 -4.75 -10.37 -8.49
C GLN A 47 -5.31 -10.52 -9.92
N ALA A 48 -5.14 -9.50 -10.78
CA ALA A 48 -5.62 -9.57 -12.16
C ALA A 48 -4.95 -10.72 -12.97
N ARG A 49 -3.73 -11.11 -12.59
CA ARG A 49 -2.98 -12.21 -13.20
C ARG A 49 -3.15 -13.56 -12.47
N GLY A 50 -3.93 -13.61 -11.41
CA GLY A 50 -4.18 -14.84 -10.66
C GLY A 50 -2.96 -15.41 -9.93
N GLU A 51 -1.93 -14.60 -9.70
CA GLU A 51 -0.63 -15.06 -9.18
C GLU A 51 -0.71 -15.52 -7.72
N TRP A 52 -1.71 -15.07 -6.97
CA TRP A 52 -1.96 -15.50 -5.57
C TRP A 52 -2.92 -16.68 -5.45
N GLY A 53 -3.49 -17.17 -6.57
CA GLY A 53 -4.31 -18.38 -6.63
C GLY A 53 -5.73 -18.26 -6.07
N ASN A 54 -6.17 -17.06 -5.69
CA ASN A 54 -7.50 -16.79 -5.12
C ASN A 54 -8.32 -15.77 -5.91
N SER A 55 -8.00 -15.56 -7.18
CA SER A 55 -8.64 -14.54 -8.01
C SER A 55 -10.02 -14.94 -8.48
N ILE A 56 -10.99 -14.02 -8.36
CA ILE A 56 -12.38 -14.16 -8.80
C ILE A 56 -12.54 -13.34 -10.08
N PHE A 57 -13.00 -13.98 -11.16
CA PHE A 57 -13.21 -13.36 -12.46
C PHE A 57 -14.71 -13.35 -12.87
N PRO A 58 -15.20 -12.33 -13.64
CA PRO A 58 -14.45 -11.15 -14.08
C PRO A 58 -14.03 -10.29 -12.89
N MET A 59 -12.83 -9.68 -12.98
CA MET A 59 -12.27 -8.87 -11.90
C MET A 59 -12.12 -7.42 -12.33
N VAL A 60 -12.68 -6.50 -11.56
CA VAL A 60 -12.43 -5.06 -11.64
C VAL A 60 -11.51 -4.68 -10.49
N PRO A 61 -10.20 -4.42 -10.73
CA PRO A 61 -9.24 -4.05 -9.69
C PRO A 61 -9.47 -2.65 -9.10
N GLY A 62 -8.56 -2.23 -8.21
CA GLY A 62 -8.52 -0.89 -7.64
C GLY A 62 -9.05 -0.83 -6.20
N HIS A 63 -8.17 -0.51 -5.27
CA HIS A 63 -8.44 -0.41 -3.83
C HIS A 63 -7.85 0.85 -3.20
N GLU A 64 -7.59 1.85 -4.02
CA GLU A 64 -7.07 3.17 -3.66
C GLU A 64 -7.99 4.21 -4.27
N ILE A 65 -9.23 4.30 -3.78
CA ILE A 65 -10.32 5.07 -4.39
C ILE A 65 -10.41 6.44 -3.75
N PHE A 66 -10.40 7.46 -4.57
CA PHE A 66 -10.63 8.82 -4.16
C PHE A 66 -11.77 9.47 -4.97
N ALA A 67 -12.65 10.18 -4.28
CA ALA A 67 -13.86 10.77 -4.84
C ALA A 67 -14.02 12.25 -4.50
N VAL A 68 -14.84 12.94 -5.32
CA VAL A 68 -15.23 14.34 -5.16
C VAL A 68 -16.69 14.44 -4.70
N GLY A 69 -17.00 15.54 -4.04
CA GLY A 69 -18.24 15.86 -3.39
C GLY A 69 -17.85 16.22 -1.96
N ASP A 70 -18.29 15.50 -0.98
CA ASP A 70 -17.57 15.42 0.28
C ASP A 70 -16.35 14.54 0.01
N LEU A 71 -15.13 15.11 0.09
CA LEU A 71 -13.89 14.42 -0.27
C LEU A 71 -13.75 13.12 0.50
N ALA A 72 -14.00 11.99 -0.18
CA ALA A 72 -14.06 10.67 0.42
C ALA A 72 -13.03 9.72 -0.19
N GLY A 73 -12.49 8.82 0.63
CA GLY A 73 -11.62 7.74 0.23
C GLY A 73 -12.19 6.37 0.59
N VAL A 74 -11.89 5.36 -0.22
CA VAL A 74 -12.13 3.95 0.11
C VAL A 74 -10.82 3.20 -0.10
N GLY A 75 -10.35 2.52 0.96
CA GLY A 75 -9.09 1.80 0.96
C GLY A 75 -9.23 0.35 0.50
N CYS A 76 -8.43 -0.53 1.12
CA CYS A 76 -8.23 -1.90 0.65
C CYS A 76 -9.40 -2.84 0.95
N PHE A 77 -10.34 -2.48 1.83
CA PHE A 77 -11.49 -3.32 2.21
C PHE A 77 -12.74 -2.50 2.47
N VAL A 78 -13.90 -3.10 2.30
CA VAL A 78 -15.22 -2.47 2.35
C VAL A 78 -16.15 -3.05 3.42
N ASP A 79 -15.77 -4.17 4.05
CA ASP A 79 -16.50 -4.75 5.19
C ASP A 79 -15.61 -5.70 6.01
N SER A 80 -16.08 -6.06 7.20
CA SER A 80 -15.54 -7.07 8.10
C SER A 80 -16.68 -7.65 8.95
N CYS A 81 -16.43 -8.57 9.88
CA CYS A 81 -17.49 -9.07 10.75
C CYS A 81 -18.00 -8.03 11.75
N ARG A 82 -17.20 -7.00 12.10
CA ARG A 82 -17.50 -5.91 13.03
C ARG A 82 -17.68 -6.32 14.50
N GLU A 83 -17.58 -7.62 14.83
CA GLU A 83 -17.92 -8.17 16.16
C GLU A 83 -16.75 -8.87 16.85
N CYS A 84 -15.77 -9.40 16.09
CA CYS A 84 -14.62 -10.07 16.69
C CYS A 84 -13.72 -9.08 17.45
N HIS A 85 -12.79 -9.61 18.22
CA HIS A 85 -11.85 -8.81 19.03
C HIS A 85 -11.09 -7.82 18.14
N ASN A 86 -10.52 -8.29 17.04
CA ASN A 86 -9.75 -7.44 16.12
C ASN A 86 -10.58 -6.27 15.56
N CYS A 87 -11.81 -6.53 15.11
CA CYS A 87 -12.69 -5.46 14.61
C CYS A 87 -13.03 -4.42 15.70
N LYS A 88 -13.25 -4.85 16.95
CA LYS A 88 -13.54 -3.94 18.07
C LYS A 88 -12.34 -3.07 18.47
N GLU A 89 -11.13 -3.58 18.25
CA GLU A 89 -9.88 -2.84 18.47
C GLU A 89 -9.48 -1.93 17.30
N GLY A 90 -10.28 -1.88 16.22
CA GLY A 90 -9.97 -1.11 15.00
C GLY A 90 -8.89 -1.75 14.14
N LEU A 91 -8.80 -3.06 14.20
CA LEU A 91 -7.87 -3.90 13.42
C LEU A 91 -8.66 -4.77 12.43
N GLU A 92 -9.58 -4.16 11.70
CA GLU A 92 -10.50 -4.84 10.78
C GLU A 92 -9.76 -5.65 9.70
N GLN A 93 -8.55 -5.24 9.31
CA GLN A 93 -7.69 -5.96 8.38
C GLN A 93 -7.27 -7.36 8.89
N TYR A 94 -7.36 -7.58 10.19
CA TYR A 94 -7.11 -8.87 10.86
C TYR A 94 -8.41 -9.53 11.37
N CYS A 95 -9.55 -9.23 10.76
CA CYS A 95 -10.84 -9.81 11.14
C CYS A 95 -10.77 -11.34 11.16
N ASP A 96 -11.26 -11.98 12.24
CA ASP A 96 -11.19 -13.43 12.44
C ASP A 96 -11.93 -14.24 11.37
N THR A 97 -12.95 -13.64 10.74
CA THR A 97 -13.70 -14.26 9.61
C THR A 97 -13.24 -13.76 8.24
N GLY A 98 -12.19 -12.94 8.22
CA GLY A 98 -11.68 -12.28 7.02
C GLY A 98 -12.34 -10.93 6.77
N MET A 99 -11.57 -9.98 6.27
CA MET A 99 -12.08 -8.72 5.72
C MET A 99 -12.65 -8.94 4.33
N VAL A 100 -13.62 -8.12 3.92
CA VAL A 100 -14.12 -8.10 2.54
C VAL A 100 -13.31 -7.08 1.75
N GLY A 101 -12.48 -7.55 0.81
CA GLY A 101 -11.66 -6.67 -0.03
C GLY A 101 -12.51 -5.76 -0.92
N THR A 102 -12.01 -4.57 -1.21
CA THR A 102 -12.66 -3.59 -2.10
C THR A 102 -12.87 -4.15 -3.50
N TYR A 103 -12.06 -5.09 -3.91
CA TYR A 103 -12.26 -5.97 -5.07
C TYR A 103 -11.76 -7.39 -4.72
N ASN A 104 -12.04 -8.35 -5.57
CA ASN A 104 -11.69 -9.76 -5.34
C ASN A 104 -12.22 -10.30 -4.01
N GLY A 105 -13.30 -9.76 -3.50
CA GLY A 105 -14.02 -10.21 -2.32
C GLY A 105 -15.44 -10.64 -2.68
N VAL A 106 -16.16 -11.10 -1.66
CA VAL A 106 -17.58 -11.44 -1.77
C VAL A 106 -18.30 -10.80 -0.58
N GLU A 107 -19.34 -10.02 -0.87
CA GLU A 107 -20.20 -9.42 0.16
C GLU A 107 -21.04 -10.50 0.87
N LYS A 108 -21.67 -10.14 2.00
CA LYS A 108 -22.49 -11.07 2.81
C LYS A 108 -23.67 -11.68 2.05
N ASP A 109 -24.15 -10.99 1.03
CA ASP A 109 -25.24 -11.45 0.15
C ASP A 109 -24.76 -12.36 -1.00
N GLY A 110 -23.46 -12.61 -1.11
CA GLY A 110 -22.83 -13.41 -2.17
C GLY A 110 -22.42 -12.61 -3.40
N THR A 111 -22.60 -11.28 -3.41
CA THR A 111 -22.19 -10.42 -4.55
C THR A 111 -20.67 -10.24 -4.58
N PRO A 112 -20.01 -10.44 -5.74
CA PRO A 112 -18.59 -10.13 -5.89
C PRO A 112 -18.32 -8.63 -5.73
N THR A 113 -17.23 -8.27 -5.06
CA THR A 113 -16.80 -6.88 -4.98
C THR A 113 -16.00 -6.48 -6.21
N TYR A 114 -16.31 -5.31 -6.75
CA TYR A 114 -15.63 -4.68 -7.88
C TYR A 114 -15.01 -3.35 -7.46
N GLY A 115 -13.74 -3.16 -7.79
CA GLY A 115 -12.92 -2.06 -7.30
C GLY A 115 -13.06 -0.74 -8.05
N GLY A 116 -12.05 0.09 -7.83
CA GLY A 116 -12.01 1.48 -8.27
C GLY A 116 -11.63 1.70 -9.73
N TYR A 117 -11.32 0.65 -10.52
CA TYR A 117 -11.20 0.81 -11.97
C TYR A 117 -12.59 0.89 -12.61
N SER A 118 -13.43 1.66 -11.98
CA SER A 118 -14.83 1.87 -12.35
C SER A 118 -15.28 3.30 -12.04
N THR A 119 -16.41 3.72 -12.62
CA THR A 119 -16.91 5.11 -12.48
C THR A 119 -17.52 5.39 -11.10
N GLN A 120 -17.97 4.38 -10.38
CA GLN A 120 -18.62 4.55 -9.08
C GLN A 120 -18.47 3.33 -8.18
N ILE A 121 -18.60 3.52 -6.86
CA ILE A 121 -18.70 2.46 -5.86
C ILE A 121 -19.84 2.76 -4.87
N VAL A 122 -20.45 1.71 -4.34
CA VAL A 122 -21.39 1.77 -3.20
C VAL A 122 -20.76 1.02 -2.05
N VAL A 123 -20.63 1.67 -0.90
CA VAL A 123 -19.91 1.14 0.27
C VAL A 123 -20.58 1.63 1.56
N ASP A 124 -20.53 0.82 2.62
CA ASP A 124 -21.01 1.21 3.94
C ASP A 124 -20.23 2.44 4.47
N GLU A 125 -20.93 3.42 5.04
CA GLU A 125 -20.35 4.68 5.56
C GLU A 125 -19.19 4.44 6.54
N LYS A 126 -19.17 3.32 7.27
CA LYS A 126 -18.12 2.96 8.23
C LYS A 126 -16.79 2.59 7.57
N TYR A 127 -16.79 2.31 6.28
CA TYR A 127 -15.59 1.98 5.48
C TYR A 127 -15.22 3.10 4.53
N THR A 128 -15.81 4.29 4.71
CA THR A 128 -15.42 5.51 4.02
C THR A 128 -14.50 6.36 4.91
N LEU A 129 -13.58 7.06 4.28
CA LEU A 129 -12.56 7.89 4.93
C LEU A 129 -12.72 9.33 4.45
N ARG A 130 -12.64 10.29 5.37
CA ARG A 130 -12.63 11.70 5.01
C ARG A 130 -11.24 12.13 4.57
N VAL A 131 -11.18 12.90 3.50
CA VAL A 131 -9.93 13.43 2.97
C VAL A 131 -9.92 14.95 3.10
N SER A 132 -8.82 15.51 3.58
CA SER A 132 -8.65 16.96 3.68
C SER A 132 -8.49 17.60 2.30
N ASP A 133 -9.16 18.73 2.07
CA ASP A 133 -9.02 19.59 0.88
C ASP A 133 -7.65 20.28 0.79
N LYS A 134 -6.84 20.24 1.85
CA LYS A 134 -5.48 20.75 1.87
C LYS A 134 -4.51 19.88 1.08
N LEU A 135 -4.84 18.62 0.81
CA LEU A 135 -3.97 17.70 0.10
C LEU A 135 -4.16 17.80 -1.42
N PRO A 136 -3.07 17.74 -2.22
CA PRO A 136 -3.15 17.57 -3.67
C PRO A 136 -3.90 16.29 -4.04
N LEU A 137 -5.08 16.41 -4.64
CA LEU A 137 -6.05 15.31 -4.81
C LEU A 137 -5.48 14.11 -5.55
N THR A 138 -4.65 14.31 -6.56
CA THR A 138 -4.01 13.24 -7.33
C THR A 138 -3.06 12.38 -6.49
N GLY A 139 -2.43 12.97 -5.47
CA GLY A 139 -1.48 12.27 -4.59
C GLY A 139 -2.12 11.51 -3.43
N VAL A 140 -3.45 11.64 -3.24
CA VAL A 140 -4.18 11.04 -2.10
C VAL A 140 -4.48 9.56 -2.30
N ALA A 141 -4.93 9.17 -3.47
CA ALA A 141 -5.40 7.81 -3.72
C ALA A 141 -4.39 6.73 -3.25
N PRO A 142 -3.06 6.82 -3.54
CA PRO A 142 -2.11 5.83 -3.05
C PRO A 142 -1.89 5.83 -1.53
N LEU A 143 -2.29 6.87 -0.79
CA LEU A 143 -2.21 6.88 0.67
C LEU A 143 -3.09 5.77 1.27
N LEU A 144 -4.18 5.43 0.61
CA LEU A 144 -5.17 4.45 1.07
C LEU A 144 -4.67 3.00 1.02
N CYS A 145 -3.52 2.75 0.40
CA CYS A 145 -2.81 1.47 0.44
C CYS A 145 -1.34 1.66 0.80
N ALA A 146 -0.52 2.26 -0.08
CA ALA A 146 0.91 2.44 0.16
C ALA A 146 1.19 3.34 1.38
N GLY A 147 0.36 4.35 1.61
CA GLY A 147 0.46 5.20 2.78
C GLY A 147 0.24 4.42 4.07
N ILE A 148 -0.93 3.85 4.24
CA ILE A 148 -1.27 3.12 5.48
C ILE A 148 -0.36 1.90 5.71
N THR A 149 0.01 1.17 4.65
CA THR A 149 0.90 0.00 4.76
C THR A 149 2.28 0.37 5.33
N THR A 150 2.73 1.60 5.14
CA THR A 150 4.04 2.06 5.65
C THR A 150 3.93 2.89 6.92
N TYR A 151 2.82 3.60 7.12
CA TYR A 151 2.54 4.36 8.33
C TYR A 151 2.27 3.46 9.54
N SER A 152 1.32 2.52 9.39
CA SER A 152 0.85 1.65 10.47
C SER A 152 1.99 0.91 11.19
N PRO A 153 2.88 0.17 10.51
CA PRO A 153 3.93 -0.55 11.20
C PRO A 153 5.00 0.35 11.83
N LEU A 154 5.32 1.51 11.24
CA LEU A 154 6.26 2.46 11.85
C LEU A 154 5.69 3.03 13.16
N LYS A 155 4.39 3.35 13.16
CA LYS A 155 3.67 3.77 14.37
C LYS A 155 3.59 2.64 15.40
N HIS A 156 3.26 1.42 14.97
CA HIS A 156 3.11 0.25 15.84
C HIS A 156 4.40 -0.07 16.61
N VAL A 157 5.56 -0.01 15.96
CA VAL A 157 6.85 -0.24 16.64
C VAL A 157 7.35 1.00 17.39
N GLY A 158 6.61 2.11 17.33
CA GLY A 158 6.88 3.33 18.08
C GLY A 158 8.09 4.11 17.55
N VAL A 159 8.26 4.19 16.22
CA VAL A 159 9.30 5.05 15.62
C VAL A 159 9.11 6.49 16.07
N LYS A 160 10.21 7.10 16.51
CA LYS A 160 10.23 8.45 17.06
C LYS A 160 11.52 9.19 16.72
N LYS A 161 11.55 10.47 17.11
CA LYS A 161 12.73 11.32 16.94
C LYS A 161 13.98 10.69 17.51
N GLY A 162 15.02 10.62 16.68
CA GLY A 162 16.34 10.08 17.01
C GLY A 162 16.51 8.58 16.77
N ASP A 163 15.45 7.85 16.40
CA ASP A 163 15.60 6.46 15.96
C ASP A 163 16.26 6.42 14.57
N ARG A 164 17.12 5.43 14.36
CA ARG A 164 17.77 5.16 13.07
C ARG A 164 16.95 4.14 12.29
N VAL A 165 16.30 4.60 11.25
CA VAL A 165 15.39 3.79 10.43
C VAL A 165 16.00 3.55 9.06
N ALA A 166 16.11 2.29 8.65
CA ALA A 166 16.40 1.95 7.28
C ALA A 166 15.12 1.63 6.51
N VAL A 167 14.99 2.16 5.30
CA VAL A 167 13.97 1.74 4.33
C VAL A 167 14.66 0.93 3.25
N LEU A 168 14.25 -0.34 3.10
CA LEU A 168 14.79 -1.23 2.09
C LEU A 168 13.89 -1.26 0.87
N GLY A 169 14.41 -0.77 -0.26
CA GLY A 169 13.71 -0.66 -1.53
C GLY A 169 13.03 0.70 -1.74
N LEU A 170 13.34 1.38 -2.84
CA LEU A 170 12.73 2.68 -3.21
C LEU A 170 11.77 2.48 -4.40
N GLY A 171 10.58 2.04 -4.10
CA GLY A 171 9.44 1.89 -5.00
C GLY A 171 8.19 2.56 -4.46
N GLY A 172 7.01 2.05 -4.87
CA GLY A 172 5.71 2.59 -4.47
C GLY A 172 5.45 2.62 -2.95
N LEU A 173 5.93 1.61 -2.19
CA LEU A 173 5.89 1.63 -0.73
C LEU A 173 7.06 2.42 -0.14
N GLY A 174 8.29 2.18 -0.63
CA GLY A 174 9.50 2.77 -0.03
C GLY A 174 9.52 4.28 -0.04
N HIS A 175 8.98 4.96 -1.07
CA HIS A 175 8.94 6.42 -1.09
C HIS A 175 8.01 6.98 0.00
N MET A 176 6.88 6.32 0.28
CA MET A 176 6.00 6.68 1.41
C MET A 176 6.66 6.40 2.75
N ALA A 177 7.33 5.24 2.87
CA ALA A 177 8.08 4.87 4.07
C ALA A 177 9.14 5.91 4.46
N VAL A 178 9.89 6.43 3.49
CA VAL A 178 10.86 7.51 3.73
C VAL A 178 10.16 8.75 4.27
N LYS A 179 9.08 9.21 3.60
CA LYS A 179 8.33 10.40 4.01
C LYS A 179 7.78 10.28 5.43
N PHE A 180 7.18 9.14 5.80
CA PHE A 180 6.65 8.94 7.14
C PHE A 180 7.74 8.82 8.21
N ALA A 181 8.81 8.05 7.96
CA ALA A 181 9.90 7.93 8.91
C ALA A 181 10.57 9.28 9.20
N VAL A 182 10.77 10.11 8.16
CA VAL A 182 11.26 11.49 8.30
C VAL A 182 10.29 12.34 9.11
N ALA A 183 8.99 12.28 8.83
CA ALA A 183 7.97 13.03 9.56
C ALA A 183 7.86 12.62 11.04
N PHE A 184 8.14 11.35 11.38
CA PHE A 184 8.26 10.89 12.77
C PHE A 184 9.55 11.36 13.45
N GLY A 185 10.45 12.03 12.72
CA GLY A 185 11.72 12.58 13.24
C GLY A 185 12.85 11.56 13.32
N ALA A 186 12.76 10.44 12.65
CA ALA A 186 13.82 9.44 12.57
C ALA A 186 14.98 9.91 11.67
N GLU A 187 16.18 9.41 11.93
CA GLU A 187 17.30 9.47 11.01
C GLU A 187 17.17 8.36 9.97
N VAL A 188 16.85 8.72 8.72
CA VAL A 188 16.45 7.76 7.69
C VAL A 188 17.61 7.44 6.75
N THR A 189 17.91 6.15 6.59
CA THR A 189 18.81 5.62 5.57
C THR A 189 18.04 4.85 4.51
N MET A 190 18.16 5.26 3.25
CA MET A 190 17.63 4.51 2.12
C MET A 190 18.60 3.42 1.69
N LEU A 191 18.19 2.15 1.74
CA LEU A 191 18.94 0.99 1.24
C LEU A 191 18.41 0.61 -0.15
N SER A 192 19.25 0.70 -1.17
CA SER A 192 18.87 0.41 -2.55
C SER A 192 19.97 -0.32 -3.32
N SER A 193 19.59 -1.21 -4.22
CA SER A 193 20.52 -1.85 -5.16
C SER A 193 20.85 -0.98 -6.39
N SER A 194 20.12 0.11 -6.61
CA SER A 194 20.29 1.00 -7.77
C SER A 194 20.87 2.35 -7.36
N PRO A 195 22.06 2.72 -7.85
CA PRO A 195 22.67 4.02 -7.55
C PRO A 195 21.87 5.20 -8.10
N SER A 196 21.08 5.00 -9.16
CA SER A 196 20.22 6.04 -9.76
C SER A 196 19.10 6.52 -8.83
N LYS A 197 18.81 5.79 -7.75
CA LYS A 197 17.79 6.14 -6.75
C LYS A 197 18.29 7.14 -5.69
N LYS A 198 19.60 7.48 -5.67
CA LYS A 198 20.18 8.33 -4.64
C LYS A 198 19.56 9.74 -4.62
N ALA A 199 19.50 10.40 -5.77
CA ALA A 199 18.92 11.75 -5.87
C ALA A 199 17.43 11.77 -5.45
N ASP A 200 16.68 10.74 -5.81
CA ASP A 200 15.29 10.60 -5.40
C ASP A 200 15.17 10.39 -3.88
N ALA A 201 16.01 9.56 -3.28
CA ALA A 201 16.01 9.33 -1.83
C ALA A 201 16.28 10.63 -1.05
N GLU A 202 17.26 11.42 -1.49
CA GLU A 202 17.58 12.72 -0.91
C GLU A 202 16.41 13.73 -1.07
N ARG A 203 15.78 13.77 -2.24
CA ARG A 203 14.59 14.61 -2.50
C ARG A 203 13.40 14.24 -1.61
N LEU A 204 13.23 12.96 -1.29
CA LEU A 204 12.19 12.46 -0.41
C LEU A 204 12.47 12.72 1.08
N GLY A 205 13.68 13.19 1.41
CA GLY A 205 14.10 13.55 2.76
C GLY A 205 14.95 12.49 3.47
N ALA A 206 15.38 11.42 2.80
CA ALA A 206 16.32 10.47 3.39
C ALA A 206 17.65 11.18 3.75
N HIS A 207 18.12 10.97 4.97
CA HIS A 207 19.34 11.58 5.47
C HIS A 207 20.59 10.92 4.88
N HIS A 208 20.50 9.61 4.63
CA HIS A 208 21.58 8.79 4.10
C HIS A 208 21.09 7.87 2.99
N PHE A 209 22.01 7.51 2.11
CA PHE A 209 21.80 6.52 1.06
C PHE A 209 22.92 5.49 1.10
N ALA A 210 22.56 4.21 1.12
CA ALA A 210 23.51 3.11 1.07
C ALA A 210 23.19 2.18 -0.10
N LEU A 211 24.20 1.95 -0.94
CA LEU A 211 24.12 0.97 -2.02
C LEU A 211 24.32 -0.43 -1.47
N THR A 212 23.31 -1.30 -1.61
CA THR A 212 23.33 -2.65 -1.02
C THR A 212 24.37 -3.59 -1.64
N SER A 213 24.90 -3.26 -2.82
CA SER A 213 26.01 -3.98 -3.48
C SER A 213 27.39 -3.49 -3.01
N ASP A 214 27.50 -2.43 -2.21
CA ASP A 214 28.75 -1.96 -1.65
C ASP A 214 29.01 -2.65 -0.31
N GLU A 215 29.83 -3.70 -0.32
CA GLU A 215 30.16 -4.51 0.85
C GLU A 215 30.80 -3.69 1.99
N ALA A 216 31.63 -2.69 1.66
CA ALA A 216 32.27 -1.85 2.67
C ALA A 216 31.24 -1.00 3.42
N THR A 217 30.33 -0.38 2.70
CA THR A 217 29.21 0.38 3.27
C THR A 217 28.30 -0.53 4.10
N MET A 218 27.90 -1.70 3.59
CA MET A 218 27.04 -2.63 4.32
C MET A 218 27.72 -3.18 5.57
N LYS A 219 29.02 -3.43 5.55
CA LYS A 219 29.82 -3.81 6.72
C LYS A 219 29.86 -2.70 7.78
N GLY A 220 29.97 -1.44 7.36
CA GLY A 220 29.95 -0.28 8.25
C GLY A 220 28.60 -0.05 8.94
N LEU A 221 27.52 -0.59 8.39
CA LEU A 221 26.16 -0.49 8.92
C LEU A 221 25.75 -1.66 9.84
N GLN A 222 26.66 -2.58 10.16
CA GLN A 222 26.37 -3.68 11.09
C GLN A 222 25.97 -3.16 12.48
N ASN A 223 24.90 -3.74 13.06
CA ASN A 223 24.34 -3.37 14.36
C ASN A 223 23.96 -1.88 14.48
N HIS A 224 23.49 -1.27 13.42
CA HIS A 224 23.28 0.18 13.34
C HIS A 224 21.83 0.60 13.56
N PHE A 225 20.86 -0.06 12.91
CA PHE A 225 19.48 0.42 12.84
C PHE A 225 18.59 -0.05 14.00
N ASP A 226 17.70 0.83 14.43
CA ASP A 226 16.61 0.52 15.36
C ASP A 226 15.50 -0.26 14.64
N VAL A 227 15.14 0.18 13.44
CA VAL A 227 14.07 -0.38 12.62
C VAL A 227 14.55 -0.49 11.17
N ILE A 228 14.18 -1.58 10.52
CA ILE A 228 14.30 -1.75 9.07
C ILE A 228 12.90 -2.02 8.52
N LEU A 229 12.37 -1.13 7.67
CA LEU A 229 11.14 -1.38 6.93
C LEU A 229 11.47 -1.99 5.57
N ASN A 230 11.18 -3.28 5.41
CA ASN A 230 11.45 -4.03 4.18
C ASN A 230 10.24 -3.99 3.25
N THR A 231 10.36 -3.22 2.17
CA THR A 231 9.32 -3.02 1.14
C THR A 231 9.58 -3.81 -0.14
N VAL A 232 10.61 -4.67 -0.16
CA VAL A 232 11.03 -5.41 -1.35
C VAL A 232 10.23 -6.68 -1.50
N SER A 233 9.57 -6.84 -2.65
CA SER A 233 8.83 -8.06 -3.02
C SER A 233 9.67 -9.05 -3.86
N ALA A 234 10.85 -8.65 -4.35
CA ALA A 234 11.76 -9.59 -5.00
C ALA A 234 12.44 -10.51 -3.96
N GLN A 235 12.84 -11.71 -4.40
CA GLN A 235 13.61 -12.61 -3.55
C GLN A 235 14.95 -11.98 -3.16
N HIS A 236 15.27 -11.97 -1.86
CA HIS A 236 16.53 -11.43 -1.34
C HIS A 236 16.90 -12.08 0.00
N ASP A 237 18.16 -11.91 0.43
CA ASP A 237 18.65 -12.47 1.68
C ASP A 237 18.29 -11.59 2.88
N TYR A 238 17.37 -12.06 3.72
CA TYR A 238 16.96 -11.36 4.95
C TYR A 238 18.06 -11.31 6.01
N ILE A 239 18.97 -12.30 6.01
CA ILE A 239 20.02 -12.39 7.03
C ILE A 239 20.99 -11.20 6.92
N THR A 240 21.32 -10.82 5.70
CA THR A 240 22.14 -9.63 5.42
C THR A 240 21.57 -8.39 6.10
N TYR A 241 20.26 -8.15 5.96
CA TYR A 241 19.61 -6.97 6.54
C TYR A 241 19.33 -7.11 8.04
N LEU A 242 19.03 -8.30 8.54
CA LEU A 242 18.90 -8.55 9.98
C LEU A 242 20.18 -8.19 10.74
N ASN A 243 21.35 -8.45 10.14
CA ASN A 243 22.63 -8.11 10.75
C ASN A 243 22.90 -6.61 10.82
N LEU A 244 22.16 -5.79 10.09
CA LEU A 244 22.24 -4.32 10.21
C LEU A 244 21.47 -3.78 11.42
N LEU A 245 20.53 -4.57 11.99
CA LEU A 245 19.80 -4.19 13.19
C LEU A 245 20.69 -4.24 14.43
N ARG A 246 20.59 -3.23 15.28
CA ARG A 246 21.21 -3.25 16.60
C ARG A 246 20.51 -4.24 17.56
N THR A 247 21.01 -4.34 18.78
CA THR A 247 20.32 -5.08 19.85
C THR A 247 18.92 -4.52 20.06
N ASN A 248 17.92 -5.40 20.13
CA ASN A 248 16.47 -5.10 20.19
C ASN A 248 15.90 -4.44 18.93
N GLY A 249 16.64 -4.38 17.83
CA GLY A 249 16.14 -3.82 16.59
C GLY A 249 15.07 -4.72 15.94
N THR A 250 14.19 -4.12 15.16
CA THR A 250 13.04 -4.79 14.52
C THR A 250 13.09 -4.63 13.01
N MET A 251 12.97 -5.75 12.29
CA MET A 251 12.66 -5.75 10.86
C MET A 251 11.17 -5.88 10.65
N ILE A 252 10.58 -4.94 9.93
CA ILE A 252 9.18 -4.96 9.52
C ILE A 252 9.10 -5.43 8.07
N VAL A 253 8.26 -6.41 7.80
CA VAL A 253 8.05 -6.96 6.46
C VAL A 253 6.69 -6.55 5.94
N VAL A 254 6.68 -5.82 4.82
CA VAL A 254 5.47 -5.42 4.09
C VAL A 254 5.54 -5.81 2.61
N GLY A 255 6.72 -6.17 2.10
CA GLY A 255 6.89 -6.78 0.78
C GLY A 255 6.64 -8.29 0.83
N VAL A 256 6.10 -8.86 -0.24
CA VAL A 256 5.77 -10.29 -0.34
C VAL A 256 6.65 -10.95 -1.40
N PRO A 257 7.76 -11.63 -1.02
CA PRO A 257 8.57 -12.39 -1.97
C PRO A 257 7.80 -13.58 -2.56
N PRO A 258 8.14 -14.00 -3.81
CA PRO A 258 7.42 -15.09 -4.49
C PRO A 258 7.71 -16.48 -3.90
N ALA A 259 8.76 -16.61 -3.09
CA ALA A 259 9.17 -17.87 -2.47
C ALA A 259 9.39 -17.70 -0.95
N PRO A 260 9.32 -18.79 -0.17
CA PRO A 260 9.59 -18.76 1.25
C PRO A 260 10.96 -18.14 1.59
N VAL A 261 11.01 -17.36 2.66
CA VAL A 261 12.23 -16.71 3.13
C VAL A 261 12.91 -17.63 4.16
N GLN A 262 14.21 -17.85 3.97
CA GLN A 262 15.02 -18.64 4.92
C GLN A 262 15.66 -17.72 5.94
N ILE A 263 15.50 -18.03 7.23
CA ILE A 263 16.07 -17.26 8.34
C ILE A 263 16.74 -18.24 9.32
N HIS A 264 18.02 -18.03 9.60
CA HIS A 264 18.71 -18.71 10.68
C HIS A 264 18.39 -18.06 12.02
N ALA A 265 18.34 -18.86 13.10
CA ALA A 265 18.00 -18.35 14.43
C ALA A 265 19.09 -17.43 15.04
N PHE A 266 20.38 -17.67 14.74
CA PHE A 266 21.48 -16.92 15.35
C PHE A 266 21.40 -15.39 15.17
N PRO A 267 21.13 -14.83 13.99
CA PRO A 267 20.97 -13.38 13.84
C PRO A 267 19.90 -12.76 14.75
N LEU A 268 18.87 -13.52 15.12
CA LEU A 268 17.83 -13.09 16.06
C LEU A 268 18.31 -13.21 17.51
N ILE A 269 18.80 -14.38 17.89
CA ILE A 269 19.17 -14.72 19.29
C ILE A 269 20.29 -13.82 19.79
N MET A 270 21.37 -13.66 19.01
CA MET A 270 22.59 -12.99 19.45
C MET A 270 22.40 -11.50 19.78
N GLN A 271 21.40 -10.85 19.23
CA GLN A 271 21.11 -9.43 19.42
C GLN A 271 19.66 -9.16 19.85
N ARG A 272 18.90 -10.20 20.22
CA ARG A 272 17.48 -10.10 20.59
C ARG A 272 16.68 -9.28 19.55
N ARG A 273 16.93 -9.56 18.28
CA ARG A 273 16.24 -8.91 17.14
C ARG A 273 14.89 -9.57 16.89
N SER A 274 13.98 -8.82 16.32
CA SER A 274 12.65 -9.31 15.91
C SER A 274 12.39 -9.10 14.44
N ILE A 275 11.51 -9.95 13.91
CA ILE A 275 10.90 -9.79 12.59
C ILE A 275 9.40 -9.78 12.83
N ILE A 276 8.72 -8.79 12.27
CA ILE A 276 7.26 -8.68 12.34
C ILE A 276 6.71 -8.46 10.93
N GLY A 277 5.49 -8.95 10.69
CA GLY A 277 4.70 -8.61 9.51
C GLY A 277 3.72 -7.49 9.81
N SER A 278 3.29 -6.76 8.78
CA SER A 278 2.19 -5.81 8.87
C SER A 278 1.38 -5.82 7.59
N LEU A 279 0.06 -5.82 7.73
CA LEU A 279 -0.90 -5.77 6.64
C LEU A 279 -1.70 -4.47 6.74
N ILE A 280 -1.54 -3.56 5.76
CA ILE A 280 -2.30 -2.31 5.70
C ILE A 280 -2.53 -1.67 7.10
N GLY A 281 -3.74 -1.17 7.37
CA GLY A 281 -4.20 -0.70 8.68
C GLY A 281 -5.72 -0.71 8.74
N GLY A 282 -6.30 -0.62 9.94
CA GLY A 282 -7.74 -0.51 10.15
C GLY A 282 -8.29 0.85 9.73
N ILE A 283 -9.61 0.98 9.70
CA ILE A 283 -10.28 2.22 9.24
C ILE A 283 -9.88 3.41 10.10
N LYS A 284 -9.91 3.26 11.43
CA LYS A 284 -9.53 4.34 12.35
C LYS A 284 -8.09 4.80 12.14
N GLU A 285 -7.16 3.86 12.03
CA GLU A 285 -5.74 4.18 11.84
C GLU A 285 -5.48 4.79 10.45
N THR A 286 -6.22 4.35 9.42
CA THR A 286 -6.14 4.94 8.09
C THR A 286 -6.65 6.40 8.09
N GLN A 287 -7.71 6.71 8.85
CA GLN A 287 -8.16 8.08 9.03
C GLN A 287 -7.10 8.94 9.76
N GLU A 288 -6.52 8.43 10.84
CA GLU A 288 -5.43 9.11 11.55
C GLU A 288 -4.23 9.38 10.65
N MET A 289 -3.88 8.44 9.77
CA MET A 289 -2.81 8.62 8.78
C MET A 289 -3.15 9.72 7.77
N LEU A 290 -4.39 9.78 7.28
CA LEU A 290 -4.82 10.85 6.36
C LEU A 290 -4.79 12.23 7.03
N ASP A 291 -5.21 12.31 8.28
CA ASP A 291 -5.16 13.55 9.08
C ASP A 291 -3.69 13.98 9.31
N PHE A 292 -2.82 13.03 9.64
CA PHE A 292 -1.37 13.25 9.74
C PHE A 292 -0.76 13.73 8.42
N CYS A 293 -1.16 13.13 7.30
CA CYS A 293 -0.73 13.56 5.97
C CYS A 293 -1.14 15.00 5.67
N ALA A 294 -2.35 15.40 6.06
CA ALA A 294 -2.85 16.76 5.87
C ALA A 294 -2.08 17.78 6.74
N GLU A 295 -1.71 17.41 7.97
CA GLU A 295 -0.93 18.25 8.88
C GLU A 295 0.52 18.44 8.39
N HIS A 296 1.12 17.37 7.86
CA HIS A 296 2.52 17.36 7.43
C HIS A 296 2.72 17.57 5.92
N ASN A 297 1.64 17.82 5.15
CA ASN A 297 1.66 17.96 3.69
C ASN A 297 2.33 16.75 2.99
N ILE A 298 1.97 15.54 3.39
CA ILE A 298 2.51 14.30 2.84
C ILE A 298 1.52 13.73 1.83
N VAL A 299 1.96 13.53 0.60
CA VAL A 299 1.24 12.81 -0.46
C VAL A 299 2.18 11.90 -1.24
N SER A 300 1.62 10.98 -2.00
CA SER A 300 2.39 10.16 -2.93
C SER A 300 2.89 10.96 -4.12
N ASP A 301 4.08 10.63 -4.61
CA ASP A 301 4.56 11.11 -5.91
C ASP A 301 3.90 10.26 -7.01
N VAL A 302 3.20 10.90 -7.95
CA VAL A 302 2.34 10.20 -8.91
C VAL A 302 2.53 10.63 -10.35
N GLU A 303 2.30 9.68 -11.26
CA GLU A 303 2.05 9.91 -12.68
C GLU A 303 0.56 9.66 -12.94
N VAL A 304 -0.17 10.70 -13.40
CA VAL A 304 -1.60 10.54 -13.72
C VAL A 304 -1.76 9.96 -15.11
N ILE A 305 -2.59 8.93 -15.25
CA ILE A 305 -2.85 8.22 -16.51
C ILE A 305 -4.34 8.17 -16.85
N LYS A 306 -4.66 7.94 -18.12
CA LYS A 306 -6.00 7.57 -18.54
C LYS A 306 -6.26 6.09 -18.31
N MET A 307 -7.53 5.68 -18.23
CA MET A 307 -7.91 4.30 -17.99
C MET A 307 -7.44 3.34 -19.09
N ASP A 308 -7.43 3.77 -20.34
CA ASP A 308 -6.97 2.96 -21.48
C ASP A 308 -5.47 2.65 -21.47
N TYR A 309 -4.68 3.43 -20.70
CA TYR A 309 -3.24 3.21 -20.53
C TYR A 309 -2.90 2.11 -19.48
N ILE A 310 -3.89 1.55 -18.79
CA ILE A 310 -3.67 0.70 -17.60
C ILE A 310 -2.79 -0.53 -17.86
N ASN A 311 -2.94 -1.19 -19.01
CA ASN A 311 -2.14 -2.37 -19.32
C ASN A 311 -0.66 -2.02 -19.54
N GLU A 312 -0.37 -0.88 -20.15
CA GLU A 312 1.01 -0.39 -20.29
C GLU A 312 1.57 0.06 -18.94
N ALA A 313 0.77 0.71 -18.10
CA ALA A 313 1.15 1.08 -16.74
C ALA A 313 1.56 -0.15 -15.92
N TYR A 314 0.85 -1.27 -16.02
CA TYR A 314 1.21 -2.53 -15.38
C TYR A 314 2.60 -3.01 -15.80
N GLU A 315 2.90 -2.99 -17.12
CA GLU A 315 4.23 -3.37 -17.60
C GLU A 315 5.35 -2.42 -17.14
N ARG A 316 5.07 -1.12 -17.03
CA ARG A 316 6.01 -0.12 -16.51
C ARG A 316 6.26 -0.32 -15.00
N ILE A 317 5.23 -0.64 -14.23
CA ILE A 317 5.37 -0.94 -12.79
C ILE A 317 6.30 -2.13 -12.58
N LEU A 318 6.11 -3.23 -13.33
CA LEU A 318 6.93 -4.43 -13.23
C LEU A 318 8.40 -4.18 -13.60
N LYS A 319 8.66 -3.19 -14.47
CA LYS A 319 10.02 -2.75 -14.84
C LYS A 319 10.58 -1.68 -13.89
N SER A 320 9.85 -1.30 -12.82
CA SER A 320 10.19 -0.19 -11.93
C SER A 320 10.35 1.16 -12.65
N ASP A 321 9.63 1.33 -13.76
CA ASP A 321 9.63 2.53 -14.61
C ASP A 321 8.44 3.43 -14.26
N VAL A 322 8.41 3.91 -13.03
CA VAL A 322 7.44 4.91 -12.52
C VAL A 322 8.01 5.63 -11.30
N ARG A 323 7.65 6.91 -11.12
CA ARG A 323 8.08 7.74 -9.97
C ARG A 323 6.89 8.38 -9.25
N TYR A 324 6.24 7.68 -8.28
CA TYR A 324 6.46 6.28 -7.84
C TYR A 324 5.20 5.46 -7.99
N ARG A 325 4.07 6.08 -8.24
CA ARG A 325 2.76 5.46 -8.37
C ARG A 325 2.04 5.97 -9.60
N PHE A 326 1.28 5.12 -10.27
CA PHE A 326 0.28 5.57 -11.22
C PHE A 326 -1.03 5.86 -10.51
N VAL A 327 -1.73 6.89 -10.99
CA VAL A 327 -3.10 7.22 -10.57
C VAL A 327 -3.94 7.40 -11.82
N ILE A 328 -5.03 6.67 -11.90
CA ILE A 328 -5.97 6.71 -13.02
C ILE A 328 -6.90 7.91 -12.81
N ASP A 329 -7.02 8.77 -13.81
CA ASP A 329 -8.09 9.76 -13.90
C ASP A 329 -9.33 9.10 -14.48
N LEU A 330 -10.35 8.87 -13.65
CA LEU A 330 -11.59 8.18 -14.02
C LEU A 330 -12.51 9.03 -14.91
N ALA A 331 -12.24 10.34 -15.07
CA ALA A 331 -12.92 11.14 -16.09
C ALA A 331 -12.67 10.59 -17.49
N SER A 332 -11.56 9.90 -17.72
CA SER A 332 -11.22 9.23 -18.98
C SER A 332 -12.09 8.01 -19.29
N LEU A 333 -12.88 7.51 -18.32
CA LEU A 333 -13.79 6.37 -18.48
C LEU A 333 -15.26 6.80 -18.69
N LYS A 334 -15.58 8.09 -18.52
CA LYS A 334 -16.94 8.65 -18.64
C LYS A 334 -17.42 8.81 -20.06
#